data_266e59488d8f263cc56cb0a202134e94
#
_entry.id   266e59488d8f263cc56cb0a202134e94
#
_cell.length_a   1.000
_cell.length_b   1.000
_cell.length_c   1.000
_cell.angle_alpha   90.00
_cell.angle_beta   90.00
_cell.angle_gamma   90.00
#
_symmetry.space_group_name_H-M   'P 1'
#
loop_
_entity.id
_entity.type
_entity.pdbx_description
1 polymer ?
#
loop_
_entity_poly.entity_id
_entity_poly.type
_entity_poly.pdbx_seq_one_letter_code
_entity_poly.pdbx_strand_id
1 'polypeptide(L)'
;EKLFFQRRQVRFAKLSLLDEIEKQCVTDEEIQAYYETHKAEFTLPEQVKVQYLDLSGANMEKNMNVTDVEIAQYYQDNKAQFTTQGQQHLAHIQVKTEQQAQDLYHQLQQGAVFEELAKNHSIDPTSSEKGGDLSWVSAGEFPAVFEEAANALEVGKYSQPIKVDGNYHIILVKERKPAKVLPLDEVKAEIAAQIRQNLMGNQFFSIEKRVADKAFEDASSLKAAADEAGVKVQETGYFSRKDVPSELNYPNVTSAIFDSDLSQGGSNSEPMSVGEQHSLVVRVLHQNLIPLRLSQPSNLVQTYPPVLTQW
;
A
#
# COMPACT_ATOMS: atom_id res chain seq x y z
N GLU A 1 70.32 17.67 40.73
CA GLU A 1 71.14 18.76 40.08
C GLU A 1 72.14 18.24 39.03
N LYS A 2 72.58 17.02 39.06
CA LYS A 2 73.55 16.46 38.10
C LYS A 2 73.03 16.12 36.71
N LEU A 3 71.72 16.07 36.49
CA LEU A 3 71.10 15.64 35.21
C LEU A 3 70.98 16.79 34.19
N PHE A 4 71.03 18.05 34.60
CA PHE A 4 70.86 19.23 33.73
C PHE A 4 72.05 19.55 32.82
N PHE A 5 73.20 19.00 33.06
CA PHE A 5 74.44 19.33 32.32
C PHE A 5 74.95 18.20 31.44
N GLN A 6 74.20 17.09 31.32
CA GLN A 6 74.60 15.97 30.44
C GLN A 6 74.08 16.19 29.02
N ARG A 7 74.99 16.50 28.11
CA ARG A 7 74.70 16.48 26.68
C ARG A 7 75.00 15.06 26.16
N ARG A 8 73.98 14.42 25.56
CA ARG A 8 74.16 13.12 24.92
C ARG A 8 73.94 13.28 23.46
N GLN A 9 74.77 12.70 22.66
CA GLN A 9 74.62 12.58 21.21
C GLN A 9 74.05 11.19 20.93
N VAL A 10 72.84 11.12 20.32
CA VAL A 10 72.19 9.88 19.98
C VAL A 10 72.22 9.72 18.46
N ARG A 11 72.64 8.57 17.98
CA ARG A 11 72.43 8.16 16.59
C ARG A 11 71.23 7.28 16.54
N PHE A 12 70.32 7.59 15.65
CA PHE A 12 69.12 6.77 15.41
C PHE A 12 68.97 6.52 13.91
N ALA A 13 68.40 5.40 13.57
CA ALA A 13 67.93 5.10 12.21
C ALA A 13 66.39 5.08 12.29
N LYS A 14 65.73 5.78 11.37
CA LYS A 14 64.28 5.78 11.22
C LYS A 14 63.99 4.90 10.00
N LEU A 15 63.27 3.80 10.22
CA LEU A 15 62.70 3.00 9.18
C LEU A 15 61.22 3.44 9.03
N SER A 16 60.86 3.91 7.85
CA SER A 16 59.50 4.25 7.50
C SER A 16 58.98 3.11 6.60
N LEU A 17 57.87 2.51 7.01
CA LEU A 17 57.19 1.47 6.23
C LEU A 17 56.78 2.02 4.86
N LEU A 18 56.33 3.27 4.81
CA LEU A 18 55.94 3.90 3.53
C LEU A 18 57.16 4.05 2.58
N ASP A 19 58.31 4.45 3.10
CA ASP A 19 59.51 4.62 2.29
C ASP A 19 60.03 3.27 1.77
N GLU A 20 59.80 2.18 2.49
CA GLU A 20 60.14 0.81 2.03
C GLU A 20 59.12 0.27 1.02
N ILE A 21 57.85 0.58 1.20
CA ILE A 21 56.81 0.20 0.24
C ILE A 21 57.04 0.90 -1.11
N GLU A 22 57.38 2.19 -1.11
CA GLU A 22 57.68 2.94 -2.35
C GLU A 22 58.91 2.44 -3.09
N LYS A 23 59.84 1.75 -2.40
CA LYS A 23 61.01 1.14 -3.01
C LYS A 23 60.76 -0.24 -3.61
N GLN A 24 59.65 -0.87 -3.26
CA GLN A 24 59.28 -2.18 -3.80
C GLN A 24 58.72 -2.00 -5.22
N CYS A 25 59.45 -2.52 -6.19
CA CYS A 25 58.94 -2.63 -7.56
C CYS A 25 58.26 -3.98 -7.70
N VAL A 26 56.97 -3.98 -7.84
CA VAL A 26 56.19 -5.18 -8.17
C VAL A 26 56.39 -5.46 -9.66
N THR A 27 56.80 -6.66 -10.00
CA THR A 27 57.02 -7.07 -11.41
C THR A 27 55.68 -7.47 -12.07
N ASP A 28 55.65 -7.42 -13.40
CA ASP A 28 54.49 -7.85 -14.17
C ASP A 28 54.18 -9.35 -13.95
N GLU A 29 55.21 -10.17 -13.71
CA GLU A 29 55.05 -11.58 -13.37
C GLU A 29 54.39 -11.79 -12.01
N GLU A 30 54.75 -10.98 -11.00
CA GLU A 30 54.15 -11.04 -9.67
C GLU A 30 52.66 -10.56 -9.71
N ILE A 31 52.35 -9.53 -10.49
CA ILE A 31 50.98 -9.07 -10.72
C ILE A 31 50.14 -10.14 -11.39
N GLN A 32 50.71 -10.79 -12.44
CA GLN A 32 50.03 -11.85 -13.15
C GLN A 32 49.78 -13.08 -12.27
N ALA A 33 50.77 -13.47 -11.47
CA ALA A 33 50.64 -14.59 -10.53
C ALA A 33 49.57 -14.31 -9.44
N TYR A 34 49.56 -13.10 -8.91
CA TYR A 34 48.52 -12.68 -7.95
C TYR A 34 47.14 -12.73 -8.57
N TYR A 35 46.97 -12.18 -9.77
CA TYR A 35 45.70 -12.20 -10.49
C TYR A 35 45.24 -13.64 -10.75
N GLU A 36 46.10 -14.52 -11.19
CA GLU A 36 45.75 -15.93 -11.48
C GLU A 36 45.23 -16.65 -10.22
N THR A 37 45.85 -16.38 -9.06
CA THR A 37 45.46 -16.99 -7.77
C THR A 37 44.25 -16.34 -7.13
N HIS A 38 43.92 -15.07 -7.48
CA HIS A 38 42.84 -14.27 -6.86
C HIS A 38 41.76 -13.85 -7.86
N LYS A 39 41.60 -14.60 -8.97
CA LYS A 39 40.62 -14.27 -10.04
C LYS A 39 39.22 -13.98 -9.50
N ALA A 40 38.80 -14.66 -8.44
CA ALA A 40 37.48 -14.45 -7.84
C ALA A 40 37.28 -13.03 -7.27
N GLU A 41 38.37 -12.38 -6.80
CA GLU A 41 38.34 -11.02 -6.27
C GLU A 41 38.23 -9.96 -7.38
N PHE A 42 38.69 -10.32 -8.59
CA PHE A 42 38.69 -9.46 -9.78
C PHE A 42 37.60 -9.82 -10.79
N THR A 43 36.67 -10.69 -10.40
CA THR A 43 35.52 -11.01 -11.23
C THR A 43 34.37 -10.10 -10.86
N LEU A 44 33.86 -9.32 -11.81
CA LEU A 44 32.62 -8.57 -11.59
C LEU A 44 31.49 -9.55 -11.31
N PRO A 45 30.61 -9.22 -10.36
CA PRO A 45 29.47 -10.07 -10.12
C PRO A 45 28.66 -10.23 -11.41
N GLU A 46 28.15 -11.43 -11.58
CA GLU A 46 27.25 -11.76 -12.66
C GLU A 46 26.12 -10.74 -12.75
N GLN A 47 25.93 -10.17 -13.92
CA GLN A 47 24.85 -9.23 -14.19
C GLN A 47 23.92 -9.81 -15.24
N VAL A 48 22.63 -9.61 -15.02
CA VAL A 48 21.57 -10.02 -15.93
C VAL A 48 20.74 -8.83 -16.36
N LYS A 49 20.15 -8.92 -17.54
CA LYS A 49 19.11 -8.03 -18.04
C LYS A 49 17.86 -8.85 -18.26
N VAL A 50 16.74 -8.40 -17.73
CA VAL A 50 15.51 -9.18 -17.65
C VAL A 50 14.37 -8.43 -18.29
N GLN A 51 13.57 -9.13 -19.09
CA GLN A 51 12.20 -8.73 -19.41
C GLN A 51 11.23 -9.43 -18.47
N TYR A 52 10.14 -8.75 -18.14
CA TYR A 52 9.12 -9.33 -17.26
C TYR A 52 7.73 -8.81 -17.54
N LEU A 53 6.74 -9.59 -17.14
CA LEU A 53 5.33 -9.22 -17.08
C LEU A 53 4.92 -9.11 -15.63
N ASP A 54 4.30 -7.99 -15.28
CA ASP A 54 3.66 -7.79 -13.99
C ASP A 54 2.16 -8.13 -14.11
N LEU A 55 1.81 -9.34 -13.70
CA LEU A 55 0.45 -9.85 -13.67
C LEU A 55 -0.20 -9.51 -12.33
N SER A 56 -0.39 -8.24 -12.03
CA SER A 56 -1.19 -7.82 -10.89
C SER A 56 -2.63 -7.57 -11.32
N GLY A 57 -3.58 -7.89 -10.44
CA GLY A 57 -4.98 -7.56 -10.65
C GLY A 57 -5.16 -6.09 -11.03
N ALA A 58 -4.48 -5.19 -10.31
CA ALA A 58 -4.52 -3.75 -10.55
C ALA A 58 -4.00 -3.32 -11.94
N ASN A 59 -2.99 -4.01 -12.49
CA ASN A 59 -2.48 -3.71 -13.83
C ASN A 59 -3.39 -4.28 -14.93
N MET A 60 -3.94 -5.45 -14.72
CA MET A 60 -4.82 -6.10 -15.69
C MET A 60 -6.21 -5.46 -15.74
N GLU A 61 -6.73 -5.00 -14.61
CA GLU A 61 -8.03 -4.30 -14.51
C GLU A 61 -8.12 -3.08 -15.45
N LYS A 62 -7.04 -2.35 -15.61
CA LYS A 62 -6.98 -1.12 -16.43
C LYS A 62 -7.41 -1.35 -17.88
N ASN A 63 -7.24 -2.57 -18.38
CA ASN A 63 -7.56 -2.94 -19.75
C ASN A 63 -8.93 -3.67 -19.88
N MET A 64 -9.63 -3.88 -18.75
CA MET A 64 -10.97 -4.45 -18.78
C MET A 64 -11.99 -3.40 -19.21
N ASN A 65 -12.72 -3.72 -20.27
CA ASN A 65 -13.77 -2.87 -20.81
C ASN A 65 -15.04 -3.05 -19.98
N VAL A 66 -15.56 -1.96 -19.43
CA VAL A 66 -16.84 -1.93 -18.72
C VAL A 66 -17.77 -1.01 -19.51
N THR A 67 -18.92 -1.53 -19.91
CA THR A 67 -19.88 -0.79 -20.71
C THR A 67 -20.78 0.10 -19.86
N ASP A 68 -21.36 1.14 -20.46
CA ASP A 68 -22.33 2.01 -19.78
C ASP A 68 -23.59 1.24 -19.33
N VAL A 69 -23.97 0.19 -20.06
CA VAL A 69 -25.09 -0.68 -19.70
C VAL A 69 -24.80 -1.45 -18.41
N GLU A 70 -23.59 -2.02 -18.29
CA GLU A 70 -23.17 -2.72 -17.06
C GLU A 70 -23.10 -1.78 -15.86
N ILE A 71 -22.62 -0.56 -16.05
CA ILE A 71 -22.58 0.46 -15.02
C ILE A 71 -23.99 0.85 -14.56
N ALA A 72 -24.90 1.11 -15.50
CA ALA A 72 -26.29 1.44 -15.20
C ALA A 72 -27.01 0.30 -14.47
N GLN A 73 -26.79 -0.94 -14.88
CA GLN A 73 -27.36 -2.10 -14.22
C GLN A 73 -26.84 -2.25 -12.80
N TYR A 74 -25.53 -2.14 -12.60
CA TYR A 74 -24.91 -2.19 -11.27
C TYR A 74 -25.49 -1.11 -10.34
N TYR A 75 -25.63 0.11 -10.86
CA TYR A 75 -26.23 1.22 -10.10
C TYR A 75 -27.66 0.91 -9.65
N GLN A 76 -28.48 0.36 -10.53
CA GLN A 76 -29.87 0.00 -10.20
C GLN A 76 -29.94 -1.13 -9.17
N ASP A 77 -29.11 -2.16 -9.35
CA ASP A 77 -29.10 -3.32 -8.48
C ASP A 77 -28.55 -2.99 -7.07
N ASN A 78 -27.71 -1.95 -6.98
CA ASN A 78 -27.04 -1.55 -5.75
C ASN A 78 -27.40 -0.12 -5.29
N LYS A 79 -28.57 0.35 -5.66
CA LYS A 79 -29.00 1.76 -5.40
C LYS A 79 -28.90 2.17 -3.94
N ALA A 80 -29.11 1.24 -3.01
CA ALA A 80 -28.97 1.48 -1.58
C ALA A 80 -27.54 1.92 -1.17
N GLN A 81 -26.50 1.42 -1.85
CA GLN A 81 -25.11 1.78 -1.59
C GLN A 81 -24.80 3.24 -1.99
N PHE A 82 -25.54 3.77 -2.96
CA PHE A 82 -25.40 5.15 -3.46
C PHE A 82 -26.41 6.11 -2.84
N THR A 83 -27.13 5.65 -1.82
CA THR A 83 -28.07 6.46 -1.05
C THR A 83 -27.44 6.83 0.27
N THR A 84 -27.21 8.13 0.50
CA THR A 84 -26.78 8.60 1.82
C THR A 84 -27.93 8.45 2.79
N GLN A 85 -27.67 7.91 3.97
CA GLN A 85 -28.69 7.85 5.01
C GLN A 85 -29.06 9.25 5.48
N GLY A 86 -30.36 9.51 5.65
CA GLY A 86 -30.82 10.71 6.31
C GLY A 86 -30.36 10.74 7.76
N GLN A 87 -30.10 11.92 8.27
CA GLN A 87 -29.76 12.15 9.68
C GLN A 87 -30.69 13.19 10.27
N GLN A 88 -30.94 13.10 11.58
CA GLN A 88 -31.69 14.07 12.33
C GLN A 88 -30.87 14.57 13.51
N HIS A 89 -30.83 15.87 13.73
CA HIS A 89 -30.33 16.45 14.95
C HIS A 89 -31.47 16.48 15.97
N LEU A 90 -31.40 15.58 16.94
CA LEU A 90 -32.43 15.38 17.94
C LEU A 90 -32.01 15.89 19.30
N ALA A 91 -33.00 16.24 20.10
CA ALA A 91 -32.89 16.40 21.54
C ALA A 91 -34.04 15.67 22.22
N HIS A 92 -33.86 15.29 23.49
CA HIS A 92 -34.93 14.69 24.26
C HIS A 92 -34.88 15.09 25.73
N ILE A 93 -36.05 14.99 26.37
CA ILE A 93 -36.19 15.00 27.82
C ILE A 93 -36.69 13.64 28.23
N GLN A 94 -35.92 12.93 29.06
CA GLN A 94 -36.29 11.62 29.59
C GLN A 94 -36.65 11.72 31.05
N VAL A 95 -37.80 11.19 31.42
CA VAL A 95 -38.29 11.13 32.81
C VAL A 95 -38.88 9.76 33.13
N LYS A 96 -39.03 9.45 34.42
CA LYS A 96 -39.46 8.11 34.86
C LYS A 96 -40.96 7.88 34.76
N THR A 97 -41.78 8.94 34.91
CA THR A 97 -43.23 8.81 34.99
C THR A 97 -43.94 9.59 33.91
N GLU A 98 -45.11 9.10 33.50
CA GLU A 98 -45.97 9.77 32.54
C GLU A 98 -46.40 11.14 33.04
N GLN A 99 -46.71 11.25 34.33
CA GLN A 99 -47.17 12.52 34.93
C GLN A 99 -46.06 13.59 34.82
N GLN A 100 -44.83 13.25 35.11
CA GLN A 100 -43.69 14.17 34.92
C GLN A 100 -43.58 14.64 33.49
N ALA A 101 -43.68 13.71 32.53
CA ALA A 101 -43.59 14.01 31.10
C ALA A 101 -44.75 14.93 30.66
N GLN A 102 -46.00 14.68 31.12
CA GLN A 102 -47.14 15.53 30.81
C GLN A 102 -47.00 16.94 31.40
N ASP A 103 -46.49 17.06 32.61
CA ASP A 103 -46.25 18.36 33.25
C ASP A 103 -45.19 19.17 32.46
N LEU A 104 -44.12 18.54 32.03
CA LEU A 104 -43.09 19.18 31.20
C LEU A 104 -43.62 19.55 29.81
N TYR A 105 -44.38 18.66 29.20
CA TYR A 105 -45.06 18.96 27.94
C TYR A 105 -45.95 20.19 28.02
N HIS A 106 -46.72 20.31 29.13
CA HIS A 106 -47.56 21.44 29.39
C HIS A 106 -46.76 22.75 29.53
N GLN A 107 -45.63 22.70 30.24
CA GLN A 107 -44.71 23.84 30.35
C GLN A 107 -44.15 24.26 28.99
N LEU A 108 -43.79 23.32 28.13
CA LEU A 108 -43.33 23.59 26.75
C LEU A 108 -44.44 24.30 25.93
N GLN A 109 -45.69 23.86 26.07
CA GLN A 109 -46.81 24.50 25.40
C GLN A 109 -47.05 25.95 25.89
N GLN A 110 -46.62 26.26 27.11
CA GLN A 110 -46.67 27.61 27.68
C GLN A 110 -45.44 28.47 27.37
N GLY A 111 -44.50 27.94 26.55
CA GLY A 111 -43.33 28.68 26.08
C GLY A 111 -42.04 28.44 26.87
N ALA A 112 -42.00 27.43 27.75
CA ALA A 112 -40.77 27.08 28.43
C ALA A 112 -39.68 26.65 27.43
N VAL A 113 -38.41 26.90 27.78
CA VAL A 113 -37.27 26.57 26.95
C VAL A 113 -36.93 25.09 27.11
N PHE A 114 -36.91 24.36 26.02
CA PHE A 114 -36.66 22.90 26.00
C PHE A 114 -35.36 22.53 26.67
N GLU A 115 -34.25 23.20 26.32
CA GLU A 115 -32.93 22.95 26.85
C GLU A 115 -32.85 23.14 28.37
N GLU A 116 -33.54 24.11 28.90
CA GLU A 116 -33.60 24.36 30.37
C GLU A 116 -34.39 23.28 31.09
N LEU A 117 -35.50 22.84 30.53
CA LEU A 117 -36.29 21.74 31.08
C LEU A 117 -35.51 20.43 31.02
N ALA A 118 -34.77 20.18 29.95
CA ALA A 118 -33.92 19.02 29.85
C ALA A 118 -32.81 19.02 30.91
N LYS A 119 -32.10 20.13 31.10
CA LYS A 119 -31.08 20.27 32.14
C LYS A 119 -31.60 20.05 33.54
N ASN A 120 -32.78 20.55 33.82
CA ASN A 120 -33.35 20.52 35.17
C ASN A 120 -34.08 19.21 35.50
N HIS A 121 -34.61 18.50 34.51
CA HIS A 121 -35.51 17.36 34.72
C HIS A 121 -35.15 16.07 34.01
N SER A 122 -34.36 16.12 32.96
CA SER A 122 -33.99 14.88 32.22
C SER A 122 -33.11 14.00 33.07
N ILE A 123 -33.43 12.71 33.10
CA ILE A 123 -32.68 11.68 33.81
C ILE A 123 -31.61 11.04 32.90
N ASP A 124 -31.53 11.41 31.64
CA ASP A 124 -30.46 10.89 30.75
C ASP A 124 -29.14 11.59 31.08
N PRO A 125 -28.17 10.86 31.64
CA PRO A 125 -26.89 11.45 32.07
C PRO A 125 -26.01 11.89 30.88
N THR A 126 -26.28 11.40 29.69
CA THR A 126 -25.45 11.70 28.50
C THR A 126 -25.84 13.02 27.83
N SER A 127 -27.09 13.41 27.92
CA SER A 127 -27.62 14.59 27.23
C SER A 127 -28.20 15.67 28.14
N SER A 128 -28.57 15.37 29.37
CA SER A 128 -29.22 16.34 30.26
C SER A 128 -28.45 17.65 30.41
N GLU A 129 -27.15 17.57 30.71
CA GLU A 129 -26.27 18.75 30.87
C GLU A 129 -26.10 19.55 29.57
N LYS A 130 -26.35 18.92 28.43
CA LYS A 130 -26.33 19.55 27.10
C LYS A 130 -27.70 20.04 26.63
N GLY A 131 -28.64 20.21 27.54
CA GLY A 131 -29.99 20.60 27.19
C GLY A 131 -30.81 19.53 26.46
N GLY A 132 -30.45 18.26 26.67
CA GLY A 132 -31.11 17.12 26.04
C GLY A 132 -30.56 16.78 24.65
N ASP A 133 -29.51 17.45 24.19
CA ASP A 133 -28.95 17.30 22.84
C ASP A 133 -28.35 15.88 22.63
N LEU A 134 -28.87 15.17 21.62
CA LEU A 134 -28.43 13.85 21.18
C LEU A 134 -27.52 13.93 19.96
N SER A 135 -27.20 15.14 19.46
CA SER A 135 -26.45 15.36 18.25
C SER A 135 -27.14 14.79 17.00
N TRP A 136 -26.36 14.53 15.95
CA TRP A 136 -26.86 13.94 14.71
C TRP A 136 -27.04 12.44 14.87
N VAL A 137 -28.23 11.95 14.58
CA VAL A 137 -28.69 10.57 14.75
C VAL A 137 -29.03 9.98 13.39
N SER A 138 -28.53 8.79 13.12
CA SER A 138 -28.90 8.00 11.95
C SER A 138 -30.00 6.98 12.27
N ALA A 139 -30.67 6.46 11.24
CA ALA A 139 -31.68 5.42 11.41
C ALA A 139 -31.08 4.16 12.06
N GLY A 140 -31.79 3.57 13.01
CA GLY A 140 -31.38 2.36 13.74
C GLY A 140 -30.59 2.61 15.03
N GLU A 141 -30.26 3.84 15.37
CA GLU A 141 -29.52 4.17 16.61
C GLU A 141 -30.41 4.18 17.87
N PHE A 142 -31.72 4.41 17.72
CA PHE A 142 -32.69 4.43 18.80
C PHE A 142 -33.78 3.38 18.61
N PRO A 143 -34.50 3.01 19.68
CA PRO A 143 -35.66 2.12 19.57
C PRO A 143 -36.70 2.61 18.55
N ALA A 144 -37.37 1.66 17.87
CA ALA A 144 -38.29 1.97 16.78
C ALA A 144 -39.39 2.97 17.20
N VAL A 145 -39.94 2.85 18.38
CA VAL A 145 -40.96 3.78 18.92
C VAL A 145 -40.42 5.19 19.00
N PHE A 146 -39.19 5.37 19.43
CA PHE A 146 -38.53 6.66 19.50
C PHE A 146 -38.32 7.26 18.10
N GLU A 147 -37.79 6.47 17.17
CA GLU A 147 -37.54 6.92 15.80
C GLU A 147 -38.80 7.23 15.02
N GLU A 148 -39.85 6.44 15.19
CA GLU A 148 -41.16 6.71 14.58
C GLU A 148 -41.75 8.04 15.07
N ALA A 149 -41.66 8.32 16.37
CA ALA A 149 -42.10 9.58 16.92
C ALA A 149 -41.29 10.78 16.39
N ALA A 150 -39.94 10.65 16.30
CA ALA A 150 -39.10 11.67 15.74
C ALA A 150 -39.39 11.91 14.25
N ASN A 151 -39.58 10.84 13.47
CA ASN A 151 -39.88 10.93 12.04
C ASN A 151 -41.21 11.58 11.72
N ALA A 152 -42.18 11.47 12.62
CA ALA A 152 -43.49 12.08 12.48
C ALA A 152 -43.52 13.60 12.76
N LEU A 153 -42.43 14.14 13.36
CA LEU A 153 -42.34 15.55 13.71
C LEU A 153 -41.81 16.37 12.54
N GLU A 154 -42.30 17.60 12.44
CA GLU A 154 -41.66 18.65 11.63
C GLU A 154 -40.43 19.20 12.37
N VAL A 155 -39.45 19.72 11.60
CA VAL A 155 -38.29 20.40 12.17
C VAL A 155 -38.71 21.57 13.05
N GLY A 156 -38.10 21.69 14.23
CA GLY A 156 -38.41 22.68 15.24
C GLY A 156 -39.57 22.32 16.16
N LYS A 157 -40.18 21.17 15.97
CA LYS A 157 -41.32 20.69 16.78
C LYS A 157 -40.87 19.62 17.77
N TYR A 158 -41.60 19.55 18.90
CA TYR A 158 -41.40 18.51 19.91
C TYR A 158 -42.63 17.58 19.98
N SER A 159 -42.37 16.34 20.40
CA SER A 159 -43.40 15.31 20.51
C SER A 159 -44.25 15.47 21.76
N GLN A 160 -45.42 14.82 21.77
CA GLN A 160 -46.09 14.44 22.99
C GLN A 160 -45.21 13.43 23.76
N PRO A 161 -45.45 13.27 25.08
CA PRO A 161 -44.79 12.24 25.84
C PRO A 161 -45.02 10.85 25.23
N ILE A 162 -43.93 10.11 25.03
CA ILE A 162 -43.96 8.74 24.53
C ILE A 162 -43.23 7.81 25.51
N LYS A 163 -43.72 6.58 25.62
CA LYS A 163 -43.09 5.56 26.46
C LYS A 163 -42.11 4.76 25.65
N VAL A 164 -40.83 4.74 26.09
CA VAL A 164 -39.75 3.98 25.48
C VAL A 164 -38.98 3.26 26.60
N ASP A 165 -38.93 1.94 26.56
CA ASP A 165 -38.19 1.08 27.51
C ASP A 165 -38.44 1.39 29.00
N GLY A 166 -39.69 1.68 29.35
CA GLY A 166 -40.10 1.94 30.74
C GLY A 166 -39.93 3.40 31.20
N ASN A 167 -39.33 4.26 30.41
CA ASN A 167 -39.23 5.69 30.65
C ASN A 167 -40.11 6.47 29.65
N TYR A 168 -40.33 7.75 29.95
CA TYR A 168 -41.09 8.64 29.09
C TYR A 168 -40.19 9.72 28.49
N HIS A 169 -40.37 9.99 27.20
CA HIS A 169 -39.52 10.91 26.43
C HIS A 169 -40.38 11.99 25.76
N ILE A 170 -39.87 13.20 25.73
CA ILE A 170 -40.33 14.27 24.84
C ILE A 170 -39.18 14.51 23.85
N ILE A 171 -39.44 14.37 22.57
CA ILE A 171 -38.43 14.46 21.52
C ILE A 171 -38.55 15.77 20.76
N LEU A 172 -37.44 16.45 20.52
CA LEU A 172 -37.35 17.64 19.69
C LEU A 172 -36.51 17.34 18.45
N VAL A 173 -37.02 17.67 17.28
CA VAL A 173 -36.24 17.64 16.02
C VAL A 173 -35.69 19.03 15.76
N LYS A 174 -34.39 19.22 15.95
CA LYS A 174 -33.71 20.49 15.72
C LYS A 174 -33.48 20.75 14.24
N GLU A 175 -32.92 19.75 13.54
CA GLU A 175 -32.62 19.79 12.12
C GLU A 175 -32.79 18.40 11.49
N ARG A 176 -32.96 18.38 10.17
CA ARG A 176 -33.07 17.12 9.42
C ARG A 176 -32.29 17.21 8.11
N LYS A 177 -31.45 16.24 7.87
CA LYS A 177 -30.79 16.00 6.57
C LYS A 177 -31.50 14.82 5.90
N PRO A 178 -32.21 15.03 4.79
CA PRO A 178 -32.90 13.94 4.11
C PRO A 178 -31.87 12.95 3.48
N ALA A 179 -32.29 11.71 3.29
CA ALA A 179 -31.56 10.76 2.48
C ALA A 179 -31.43 11.31 1.05
N LYS A 180 -30.23 11.20 0.49
CA LYS A 180 -29.91 11.66 -0.87
C LYS A 180 -29.40 10.49 -1.68
N VAL A 181 -29.99 10.27 -2.86
CA VAL A 181 -29.45 9.32 -3.85
C VAL A 181 -28.41 10.05 -4.67
N LEU A 182 -27.19 9.53 -4.69
CA LEU A 182 -26.13 10.05 -5.55
C LEU A 182 -26.47 9.75 -7.01
N PRO A 183 -26.44 10.75 -7.92
CA PRO A 183 -26.70 10.52 -9.33
C PRO A 183 -25.68 9.57 -9.95
N LEU A 184 -26.07 8.79 -10.96
CA LEU A 184 -25.20 7.87 -11.66
C LEU A 184 -23.90 8.54 -12.17
N ASP A 185 -24.01 9.76 -12.69
CA ASP A 185 -22.85 10.48 -13.24
C ASP A 185 -21.77 10.77 -12.19
N GLU A 186 -22.16 10.99 -10.94
CA GLU A 186 -21.23 11.24 -9.83
C GLU A 186 -20.48 9.96 -9.40
N VAL A 187 -21.08 8.79 -9.56
CA VAL A 187 -20.55 7.50 -9.09
C VAL A 187 -20.11 6.57 -10.22
N LYS A 188 -20.25 7.00 -11.46
CA LYS A 188 -19.94 6.19 -12.66
C LYS A 188 -18.53 5.62 -12.66
N ALA A 189 -17.54 6.44 -12.33
CA ALA A 189 -16.14 6.02 -12.29
C ALA A 189 -15.86 5.01 -11.18
N GLU A 190 -16.47 5.20 -10.01
CA GLU A 190 -16.38 4.28 -8.88
C GLU A 190 -17.01 2.93 -9.21
N ILE A 191 -18.20 2.95 -9.82
CA ILE A 191 -18.91 1.73 -10.24
C ILE A 191 -18.07 0.97 -11.28
N ALA A 192 -17.51 1.67 -12.26
CA ALA A 192 -16.67 1.03 -13.28
C ALA A 192 -15.43 0.35 -12.64
N ALA A 193 -14.80 1.00 -11.68
CA ALA A 193 -13.67 0.43 -10.92
C ALA A 193 -14.11 -0.80 -10.12
N GLN A 194 -15.27 -0.75 -9.45
CA GLN A 194 -15.80 -1.87 -8.68
C GLN A 194 -16.15 -3.08 -9.57
N ILE A 195 -16.74 -2.85 -10.74
CA ILE A 195 -17.02 -3.91 -11.71
C ILE A 195 -15.72 -4.56 -12.19
N ARG A 196 -14.69 -3.75 -12.54
CA ARG A 196 -13.37 -4.28 -12.94
C ARG A 196 -12.75 -5.13 -11.85
N GLN A 197 -12.76 -4.65 -10.62
CA GLN A 197 -12.23 -5.39 -9.46
C GLN A 197 -12.96 -6.72 -9.26
N ASN A 198 -14.30 -6.75 -9.37
CA ASN A 198 -15.09 -7.97 -9.25
C ASN A 198 -14.77 -8.96 -10.37
N LEU A 199 -14.65 -8.48 -11.61
CA LEU A 199 -14.29 -9.33 -12.75
C LEU A 199 -12.88 -9.91 -12.57
N MET A 200 -11.93 -9.11 -12.10
CA MET A 200 -10.56 -9.55 -11.86
C MET A 200 -10.51 -10.61 -10.75
N GLY A 201 -11.23 -10.42 -9.65
CA GLY A 201 -11.33 -11.40 -8.57
C GLY A 201 -11.78 -12.78 -9.06
N ASN A 202 -12.67 -12.82 -10.05
CA ASN A 202 -13.20 -14.05 -10.62
C ASN A 202 -12.32 -14.66 -11.74
N GLN A 203 -11.53 -13.84 -12.42
CA GLN A 203 -10.85 -14.23 -13.66
C GLN A 203 -9.32 -14.29 -13.54
N PHE A 204 -8.72 -13.79 -12.47
CA PHE A 204 -7.25 -13.69 -12.35
C PHE A 204 -6.54 -15.01 -12.63
N PHE A 205 -6.93 -16.09 -11.96
CA PHE A 205 -6.27 -17.39 -12.12
C PHE A 205 -6.50 -18.02 -13.50
N SER A 206 -7.64 -17.74 -14.11
CA SER A 206 -7.92 -18.18 -15.49
C SER A 206 -7.03 -17.44 -16.49
N ILE A 207 -6.83 -16.13 -16.32
CA ILE A 207 -5.94 -15.33 -17.16
C ILE A 207 -4.48 -15.76 -16.93
N GLU A 208 -4.05 -15.93 -15.68
CA GLU A 208 -2.72 -16.40 -15.32
C GLU A 208 -2.39 -17.73 -16.01
N LYS A 209 -3.33 -18.68 -16.02
CA LYS A 209 -3.17 -19.95 -16.72
C LYS A 209 -2.99 -19.78 -18.23
N ARG A 210 -3.80 -18.95 -18.88
CA ARG A 210 -3.65 -18.67 -20.32
C ARG A 210 -2.34 -17.96 -20.64
N VAL A 211 -1.87 -17.08 -19.76
CA VAL A 211 -0.56 -16.43 -19.87
C VAL A 211 0.56 -17.47 -19.78
N ALA A 212 0.47 -18.42 -18.84
CA ALA A 212 1.43 -19.51 -18.73
C ALA A 212 1.48 -20.34 -20.02
N ASP A 213 0.35 -20.70 -20.58
CA ASP A 213 0.25 -21.44 -21.83
C ASP A 213 0.90 -20.66 -23.00
N LYS A 214 0.62 -19.36 -23.12
CA LYS A 214 1.23 -18.50 -24.15
C LYS A 214 2.73 -18.29 -23.98
N ALA A 215 3.20 -18.14 -22.74
CA ALA A 215 4.62 -18.03 -22.45
C ALA A 215 5.39 -19.32 -22.79
N PHE A 216 4.76 -20.47 -22.62
CA PHE A 216 5.31 -21.77 -22.99
C PHE A 216 5.27 -22.02 -24.51
N GLU A 217 4.15 -21.73 -25.18
CA GLU A 217 3.98 -21.90 -26.63
C GLU A 217 4.96 -21.03 -27.43
N ASP A 218 5.18 -19.79 -27.01
CA ASP A 218 6.15 -18.86 -27.60
C ASP A 218 7.32 -18.61 -26.64
N ALA A 219 8.22 -19.56 -26.57
CA ALA A 219 9.41 -19.43 -25.70
C ALA A 219 10.43 -18.37 -26.19
N SER A 220 10.25 -17.81 -27.39
CA SER A 220 11.17 -16.81 -27.96
C SER A 220 10.92 -15.39 -27.50
N SER A 221 9.72 -15.10 -26.97
CA SER A 221 9.28 -13.75 -26.61
C SER A 221 8.24 -13.79 -25.51
N LEU A 222 8.11 -12.69 -24.76
CA LEU A 222 6.99 -12.45 -23.83
C LEU A 222 5.79 -11.78 -24.48
N LYS A 223 5.85 -11.47 -25.79
CA LYS A 223 4.81 -10.66 -26.44
C LYS A 223 3.43 -11.32 -26.41
N ALA A 224 3.35 -12.59 -26.80
CA ALA A 224 2.07 -13.31 -26.84
C ALA A 224 1.45 -13.43 -25.44
N ALA A 225 2.25 -13.71 -24.43
CA ALA A 225 1.84 -13.75 -23.03
C ALA A 225 1.38 -12.37 -22.51
N ALA A 226 2.09 -11.30 -22.88
CA ALA A 226 1.73 -9.93 -22.54
C ALA A 226 0.38 -9.53 -23.18
N ASP A 227 0.17 -9.85 -24.45
CA ASP A 227 -1.07 -9.58 -25.17
C ASP A 227 -2.27 -10.31 -24.52
N GLU A 228 -2.07 -11.57 -24.08
CA GLU A 228 -3.12 -12.35 -23.39
C GLU A 228 -3.54 -11.72 -22.07
N ALA A 229 -2.59 -11.19 -21.29
CA ALA A 229 -2.86 -10.50 -20.03
C ALA A 229 -3.31 -9.05 -20.19
N GLY A 230 -3.13 -8.47 -21.39
CA GLY A 230 -3.35 -7.03 -21.60
C GLY A 230 -2.36 -6.13 -20.86
N VAL A 231 -1.15 -6.62 -20.59
CA VAL A 231 -0.08 -5.85 -19.94
C VAL A 231 1.07 -5.62 -20.91
N LYS A 232 1.95 -4.67 -20.57
CA LYS A 232 3.14 -4.38 -21.36
C LYS A 232 4.32 -5.20 -20.87
N VAL A 233 5.20 -5.60 -21.80
CA VAL A 233 6.50 -6.15 -21.45
C VAL A 233 7.35 -5.04 -20.84
N GLN A 234 7.83 -5.28 -19.62
CA GLN A 234 8.78 -4.41 -18.93
C GLN A 234 10.21 -4.93 -19.14
N GLU A 235 11.17 -4.04 -19.10
CA GLU A 235 12.58 -4.38 -19.26
C GLU A 235 13.43 -3.63 -18.22
N THR A 236 14.36 -4.35 -17.56
CA THR A 236 15.29 -3.76 -16.59
C THR A 236 16.56 -3.29 -17.27
N GLY A 237 17.38 -2.50 -16.55
CA GLY A 237 18.81 -2.40 -16.82
C GLY A 237 19.56 -3.68 -16.42
N TYR A 238 20.87 -3.67 -16.51
CA TYR A 238 21.71 -4.74 -15.92
C TYR A 238 21.74 -4.63 -14.41
N PHE A 239 21.59 -5.75 -13.72
CA PHE A 239 21.67 -5.84 -12.26
C PHE A 239 22.29 -7.15 -11.81
N SER A 240 22.82 -7.17 -10.59
CA SER A 240 23.37 -8.35 -9.94
C SER A 240 22.46 -8.85 -8.82
N ARG A 241 22.83 -9.97 -8.16
CA ARG A 241 22.12 -10.47 -6.97
C ARG A 241 22.05 -9.48 -5.81
N LYS A 242 22.96 -8.50 -5.77
CA LYS A 242 23.07 -7.51 -4.67
C LYS A 242 22.20 -6.28 -4.88
N ASP A 243 21.84 -6.00 -6.12
CA ASP A 243 21.12 -4.80 -6.56
C ASP A 243 19.91 -5.13 -7.43
N VAL A 244 19.16 -6.18 -7.06
CA VAL A 244 17.94 -6.57 -7.74
C VAL A 244 16.90 -5.43 -7.65
N PRO A 245 16.29 -5.02 -8.78
CA PRO A 245 15.20 -4.05 -8.76
C PRO A 245 14.08 -4.48 -7.82
N SER A 246 13.49 -3.51 -7.11
CA SER A 246 12.47 -3.78 -6.07
C SER A 246 11.27 -4.59 -6.59
N GLU A 247 10.88 -4.35 -7.84
CA GLU A 247 9.78 -5.04 -8.53
C GLU A 247 10.05 -6.53 -8.80
N LEU A 248 11.32 -6.95 -8.81
CA LEU A 248 11.73 -8.34 -9.02
C LEU A 248 12.32 -8.97 -7.75
N ASN A 249 12.44 -8.23 -6.67
CA ASN A 249 13.13 -8.65 -5.45
C ASN A 249 12.27 -9.55 -4.56
N TYR A 250 11.88 -10.69 -5.09
CA TYR A 250 11.20 -11.77 -4.38
C TYR A 250 12.05 -13.04 -4.42
N PRO A 251 12.13 -13.81 -3.33
CA PRO A 251 13.03 -14.98 -3.25
C PRO A 251 12.85 -16.00 -4.38
N ASN A 252 11.60 -16.32 -4.75
CA ASN A 252 11.29 -17.24 -5.84
C ASN A 252 11.69 -16.67 -7.21
N VAL A 253 11.52 -15.38 -7.42
CA VAL A 253 11.86 -14.68 -8.67
C VAL A 253 13.37 -14.55 -8.83
N THR A 254 14.08 -14.12 -7.78
CA THR A 254 15.54 -14.03 -7.82
C THR A 254 16.20 -15.40 -8.00
N SER A 255 15.68 -16.43 -7.36
CA SER A 255 16.13 -17.80 -7.56
C SER A 255 15.90 -18.27 -9.00
N ALA A 256 14.75 -17.98 -9.58
CA ALA A 256 14.48 -18.31 -10.99
C ALA A 256 15.45 -17.59 -11.94
N ILE A 257 15.73 -16.31 -11.71
CA ILE A 257 16.63 -15.52 -12.57
C ILE A 257 18.07 -16.00 -12.52
N PHE A 258 18.60 -16.32 -11.34
CA PHE A 258 20.03 -16.58 -11.15
C PHE A 258 20.39 -18.06 -10.97
N ASP A 259 19.48 -18.88 -10.45
CA ASP A 259 19.79 -20.26 -10.03
C ASP A 259 19.12 -21.33 -10.90
N SER A 260 18.29 -20.94 -11.87
CA SER A 260 17.60 -21.86 -12.77
C SER A 260 18.17 -21.82 -14.19
N ASP A 261 17.68 -22.72 -15.05
CA ASP A 261 18.02 -22.75 -16.49
C ASP A 261 17.61 -21.46 -17.21
N LEU A 262 16.71 -20.63 -16.64
CA LEU A 262 16.34 -19.32 -17.17
C LEU A 262 17.55 -18.38 -17.27
N SER A 263 18.54 -18.53 -16.39
CA SER A 263 19.77 -17.73 -16.40
C SER A 263 20.54 -17.81 -17.72
N GLN A 264 20.39 -18.92 -18.45
CA GLN A 264 21.02 -19.12 -19.76
C GLN A 264 20.37 -18.29 -20.87
N GLY A 265 19.21 -17.71 -20.61
CA GLY A 265 18.41 -17.00 -21.59
C GLY A 265 17.65 -17.90 -22.56
N GLY A 266 16.83 -17.31 -23.40
CA GLY A 266 16.13 -18.01 -24.49
C GLY A 266 14.81 -18.69 -24.12
N SER A 267 14.36 -18.62 -22.86
CA SER A 267 13.07 -19.14 -22.42
C SER A 267 12.35 -18.20 -21.48
N ASN A 268 11.04 -18.40 -21.33
CA ASN A 268 10.18 -17.68 -20.39
C ASN A 268 9.97 -18.53 -19.12
N SER A 269 9.81 -17.88 -17.99
CA SER A 269 9.36 -18.56 -16.77
C SER A 269 7.86 -18.87 -16.83
N GLU A 270 7.43 -19.80 -16.00
CA GLU A 270 6.02 -19.85 -15.60
C GLU A 270 5.68 -18.63 -14.72
N PRO A 271 4.38 -18.28 -14.58
CA PRO A 271 3.97 -17.29 -13.61
C PRO A 271 4.39 -17.68 -12.20
N MET A 272 5.07 -16.78 -11.51
CA MET A 272 5.57 -16.97 -10.15
C MET A 272 4.78 -16.06 -9.22
N SER A 273 4.08 -16.62 -8.25
CA SER A 273 3.31 -15.86 -7.27
C SER A 273 4.23 -15.02 -6.39
N VAL A 274 3.92 -13.73 -6.27
CA VAL A 274 4.60 -12.77 -5.39
C VAL A 274 3.65 -12.09 -4.41
N GLY A 275 2.36 -12.42 -4.47
CA GLY A 275 1.32 -11.90 -3.61
C GLY A 275 -0.06 -12.43 -3.99
N GLU A 276 -1.07 -11.94 -3.29
CA GLU A 276 -2.46 -12.25 -3.63
C GLU A 276 -2.82 -11.60 -4.97
N GLN A 277 -3.31 -12.40 -5.93
CA GLN A 277 -3.59 -11.95 -7.30
C GLN A 277 -2.43 -11.14 -7.92
N HIS A 278 -1.22 -11.59 -7.67
CA HIS A 278 -0.02 -10.97 -8.19
C HIS A 278 1.03 -12.03 -8.54
N SER A 279 1.40 -12.09 -9.79
CA SER A 279 2.43 -12.99 -10.32
C SER A 279 3.36 -12.27 -11.29
N LEU A 280 4.56 -12.77 -11.41
CA LEU A 280 5.57 -12.29 -12.37
C LEU A 280 5.93 -13.40 -13.34
N VAL A 281 6.05 -13.06 -14.61
CA VAL A 281 6.67 -13.90 -15.65
C VAL A 281 7.96 -13.23 -16.08
N VAL A 282 9.07 -13.93 -16.04
CA VAL A 282 10.38 -13.35 -16.35
C VAL A 282 11.08 -14.07 -17.50
N ARG A 283 11.90 -13.31 -18.20
CA ARG A 283 12.78 -13.78 -19.27
C ARG A 283 14.13 -13.11 -19.13
N VAL A 284 15.19 -13.92 -18.99
CA VAL A 284 16.57 -13.40 -18.98
C VAL A 284 17.01 -13.17 -20.42
N LEU A 285 17.41 -11.93 -20.74
CA LEU A 285 17.86 -11.56 -22.08
C LEU A 285 19.35 -11.84 -22.28
N HIS A 286 20.14 -11.38 -21.35
CA HIS A 286 21.58 -11.47 -21.40
C HIS A 286 22.16 -11.67 -20.01
N GLN A 287 23.16 -12.54 -19.95
CA GLN A 287 24.01 -12.72 -18.79
C GLN A 287 25.41 -12.18 -19.17
N ASN A 288 25.81 -11.11 -18.55
CA ASN A 288 27.16 -10.58 -18.72
C ASN A 288 28.06 -11.16 -17.63
N LEU A 289 28.80 -12.21 -18.00
CA LEU A 289 30.03 -12.58 -17.31
C LEU A 289 31.12 -11.69 -17.92
N ILE A 290 31.42 -10.55 -17.32
CA ILE A 290 32.51 -9.71 -17.74
C ILE A 290 33.73 -10.13 -16.90
N PRO A 291 34.66 -10.98 -17.42
CA PRO A 291 35.98 -11.03 -16.84
C PRO A 291 36.59 -9.63 -17.02
N LEU A 292 37.08 -9.02 -15.96
CA LEU A 292 37.92 -7.84 -16.09
C LEU A 292 39.11 -8.25 -16.99
N ARG A 293 39.02 -7.90 -18.26
CA ARG A 293 40.19 -7.97 -19.14
C ARG A 293 41.15 -6.89 -18.66
N LEU A 294 42.17 -7.31 -17.93
CA LEU A 294 43.33 -6.48 -17.70
C LEU A 294 44.00 -6.29 -19.05
N SER A 295 43.69 -5.22 -19.73
CA SER A 295 44.37 -4.89 -21.01
C SER A 295 45.80 -4.48 -20.80
N GLN A 296 46.21 -4.13 -19.58
CA GLN A 296 47.60 -3.93 -19.15
C GLN A 296 47.67 -3.99 -17.60
N PRO A 297 48.71 -4.64 -17.03
CA PRO A 297 48.93 -4.74 -15.58
C PRO A 297 49.01 -3.38 -14.86
N SER A 298 49.50 -2.35 -15.55
CA SER A 298 49.63 -0.98 -15.01
C SER A 298 48.30 -0.32 -14.57
N ASN A 299 47.16 -0.80 -15.01
CA ASN A 299 45.84 -0.20 -14.67
C ASN A 299 45.29 -0.68 -13.32
N LEU A 300 45.81 -1.79 -12.77
CA LEU A 300 45.39 -2.29 -11.45
C LEU A 300 45.79 -1.37 -10.31
N VAL A 301 46.96 -0.76 -10.39
CA VAL A 301 47.49 0.10 -9.34
C VAL A 301 46.75 1.45 -9.27
N GLN A 302 46.22 1.89 -10.41
CA GLN A 302 45.45 3.16 -10.46
C GLN A 302 43.98 3.00 -10.10
N THR A 303 43.39 1.83 -10.33
CA THR A 303 41.94 1.64 -10.16
C THR A 303 41.56 1.15 -8.75
N TYR A 304 42.52 0.52 -8.02
CA TYR A 304 42.26 -0.03 -6.68
C TYR A 304 43.36 0.32 -5.65
N PRO A 305 43.61 1.60 -5.38
CA PRO A 305 44.66 1.99 -4.42
C PRO A 305 44.47 1.48 -2.98
N PRO A 306 43.27 1.13 -2.48
CA PRO A 306 43.12 0.66 -1.09
C PRO A 306 43.42 -0.81 -0.87
N VAL A 307 43.39 -1.66 -1.90
CA VAL A 307 43.54 -3.13 -1.74
C VAL A 307 45.00 -3.55 -1.49
N LEU A 308 45.97 -2.80 -1.99
CA LEU A 308 47.37 -3.06 -1.81
C LEU A 308 47.99 -2.45 -0.55
N THR A 309 47.24 -1.64 0.21
CA THR A 309 47.71 -0.98 1.45
C THR A 309 47.27 -1.67 2.74
N GLN A 310 46.61 -2.83 2.70
CA GLN A 310 46.16 -3.58 3.89
C GLN A 310 47.00 -4.83 4.20
N TRP A 311 48.32 -4.80 3.86
CA TRP A 311 49.27 -5.84 4.31
C TRP A 311 50.40 -5.27 5.14
#